data_d6e8b006324b5eef7f703a7b4f6b1f40
#
_entry.id   d6e8b006324b5eef7f703a7b4f6b1f40
#
_cell.length_a   1.000
_cell.length_b   1.000
_cell.length_c   1.000
_cell.angle_alpha   90.00
_cell.angle_beta   90.00
_cell.angle_gamma   90.00
#
_symmetry.space_group_name_H-M   'P 1'
#
loop_
_entity.id
_entity.type
_entity.pdbx_description
1 polymer ?
#
loop_
_entity_poly.entity_id
_entity_poly.type
_entity_poly.pdbx_seq_one_letter_code
_entity_poly.pdbx_strand_id
1 'polypeptide(L)'
;MTDSEFVRHMPCENCGSSDGNSLYSDGHTYCFVCHTRTGSDDELIHNHMSKTTTLKGEAERLNKRNLSEKTCRFYRIFRDGNTLRFPYFTSDGVLSGCKIKNKQKIFTYEGVSTDTLFGQHLFPSSGKRIVVTEGELDAASCYEAMPGWPMVSLPHGAASAKKDVQKQIPLFQGYEEIILFFDSDDAGRK
;
A
#
# COMPACT_ATOMS: atom_id res chain seq x y z
N MET A 1 7.26 -25.22 -9.97
CA MET A 1 7.90 -23.90 -9.84
C MET A 1 9.36 -24.16 -10.07
N THR A 2 9.90 -23.80 -11.20
CA THR A 2 11.35 -23.87 -11.44
C THR A 2 11.94 -22.69 -10.71
N ASP A 3 12.73 -22.97 -9.66
CA ASP A 3 13.49 -21.95 -8.97
C ASP A 3 14.46 -21.32 -9.96
N SER A 4 14.30 -20.04 -10.23
CA SER A 4 15.19 -19.28 -11.10
C SER A 4 16.47 -18.95 -10.34
N GLU A 5 17.62 -19.47 -10.82
CA GLU A 5 18.92 -19.29 -10.20
C GLU A 5 19.65 -18.06 -10.77
N PHE A 6 20.35 -17.35 -9.91
CA PHE A 6 21.22 -16.24 -10.33
C PHE A 6 22.38 -16.76 -11.20
N VAL A 7 22.61 -16.10 -12.33
CA VAL A 7 23.69 -16.46 -13.28
C VAL A 7 24.86 -15.50 -13.18
N ARG A 8 24.62 -14.18 -13.35
CA ARG A 8 25.68 -13.15 -13.32
C ARG A 8 25.15 -11.74 -13.18
N HIS A 9 26.00 -10.82 -12.76
CA HIS A 9 25.77 -9.38 -12.86
C HIS A 9 26.08 -8.87 -14.27
N MET A 10 25.38 -7.81 -14.68
CA MET A 10 25.57 -7.15 -15.97
C MET A 10 25.17 -5.67 -15.90
N PRO A 11 25.60 -4.84 -16.86
CA PRO A 11 25.16 -3.45 -16.93
C PRO A 11 23.63 -3.34 -17.12
N CYS A 12 23.07 -2.27 -16.55
CA CYS A 12 21.65 -1.96 -16.71
C CYS A 12 21.47 -0.86 -17.77
N GLU A 13 20.79 -1.18 -18.84
CA GLU A 13 20.51 -0.23 -19.92
C GLU A 13 19.57 0.91 -19.51
N ASN A 14 18.73 0.67 -18.50
CA ASN A 14 17.73 1.63 -18.05
C ASN A 14 18.33 2.73 -17.14
N CYS A 15 19.26 2.40 -16.23
CA CYS A 15 19.82 3.37 -15.28
C CYS A 15 21.33 3.60 -15.43
N GLY A 16 21.99 2.90 -16.36
CA GLY A 16 23.44 3.04 -16.61
C GLY A 16 24.34 2.44 -15.54
N SER A 17 23.81 1.73 -14.54
CA SER A 17 24.63 1.01 -13.56
C SER A 17 25.47 -0.06 -14.25
N SER A 18 26.76 -0.14 -13.90
CA SER A 18 27.72 -1.06 -14.54
C SER A 18 27.49 -2.54 -14.19
N ASP A 19 26.89 -2.82 -13.03
CA ASP A 19 26.75 -4.15 -12.44
C ASP A 19 25.46 -4.37 -11.64
N GLY A 20 24.59 -3.38 -11.58
CA GLY A 20 23.34 -3.43 -10.79
C GLY A 20 22.27 -4.35 -11.36
N ASN A 21 22.40 -4.83 -12.60
CA ASN A 21 21.45 -5.74 -13.21
C ASN A 21 21.92 -7.20 -13.07
N SER A 22 21.03 -8.09 -12.68
CA SER A 22 21.29 -9.51 -12.48
C SER A 22 20.54 -10.34 -13.48
N LEU A 23 21.23 -11.24 -14.18
CA LEU A 23 20.65 -12.24 -15.09
C LEU A 23 20.36 -13.53 -14.32
N TYR A 24 19.22 -14.14 -14.59
CA TYR A 24 18.76 -15.39 -14.00
C TYR A 24 18.64 -16.51 -15.05
N SER A 25 18.61 -17.77 -14.57
CA SER A 25 18.64 -18.98 -15.43
C SER A 25 17.44 -19.14 -16.37
N ASP A 26 16.32 -18.50 -16.05
CA ASP A 26 15.10 -18.45 -16.89
C ASP A 26 15.13 -17.31 -17.93
N GLY A 27 16.26 -16.56 -18.00
CA GLY A 27 16.48 -15.48 -18.96
C GLY A 27 15.95 -14.12 -18.54
N HIS A 28 15.27 -14.00 -17.37
CA HIS A 28 14.89 -12.69 -16.89
C HIS A 28 16.08 -11.96 -16.29
N THR A 29 16.01 -10.62 -16.26
CA THR A 29 16.95 -9.77 -15.53
C THR A 29 16.26 -8.90 -14.52
N TYR A 30 16.94 -8.54 -13.44
CA TYR A 30 16.48 -7.61 -12.42
C TYR A 30 17.58 -6.65 -12.01
N CYS A 31 17.33 -5.35 -12.13
CA CYS A 31 18.26 -4.32 -11.68
C CYS A 31 17.95 -3.90 -10.24
N PHE A 32 18.91 -4.10 -9.33
CA PHE A 32 18.78 -3.72 -7.92
C PHE A 32 18.97 -2.21 -7.67
N VAL A 33 19.40 -1.45 -8.67
CA VAL A 33 19.57 0.01 -8.58
C VAL A 33 18.30 0.76 -8.96
N CYS A 34 17.71 0.44 -10.11
CA CYS A 34 16.50 1.10 -10.59
C CYS A 34 15.22 0.25 -10.48
N HIS A 35 15.36 -0.99 -9.96
CA HIS A 35 14.28 -1.95 -9.79
C HIS A 35 13.55 -2.36 -11.08
N THR A 36 14.17 -2.12 -12.22
CA THR A 36 13.64 -2.56 -13.52
C THR A 36 13.86 -4.06 -13.68
N ARG A 37 12.83 -4.77 -14.10
CA ARG A 37 12.89 -6.18 -14.50
C ARG A 37 12.64 -6.27 -16.00
N THR A 38 13.47 -7.09 -16.70
CA THR A 38 13.31 -7.41 -18.11
C THR A 38 13.43 -8.92 -18.31
N GLY A 39 12.73 -9.51 -19.26
CA GLY A 39 12.78 -10.94 -19.56
C GLY A 39 11.54 -11.40 -20.29
N SER A 40 11.50 -12.59 -20.85
CA SER A 40 10.50 -13.13 -21.79
C SER A 40 9.06 -12.72 -21.45
N ASP A 41 8.54 -11.78 -22.24
CA ASP A 41 7.35 -10.99 -21.96
C ASP A 41 6.02 -11.75 -21.94
N ASP A 42 5.95 -12.95 -22.47
CA ASP A 42 4.66 -13.64 -22.62
C ASP A 42 4.11 -14.24 -21.32
N GLU A 43 4.95 -14.61 -20.35
CA GLU A 43 4.46 -15.13 -19.06
C GLU A 43 4.28 -14.02 -18.01
N LEU A 44 5.03 -12.92 -18.10
CA LEU A 44 4.93 -11.82 -17.12
C LEU A 44 3.67 -10.99 -17.31
N ILE A 45 3.22 -10.78 -18.55
CA ILE A 45 1.97 -10.09 -18.84
C ILE A 45 0.79 -10.94 -18.34
N HIS A 46 0.80 -12.23 -18.52
CA HIS A 46 -0.26 -13.10 -18.00
C HIS A 46 -0.26 -13.22 -16.47
N ASN A 47 0.89 -13.24 -15.81
CA ASN A 47 0.94 -13.29 -14.34
C ASN A 47 0.61 -11.95 -13.67
N HIS A 48 0.88 -10.81 -14.32
CA HIS A 48 0.46 -9.49 -13.81
C HIS A 48 -1.04 -9.23 -14.05
N MET A 49 -1.62 -9.74 -15.12
CA MET A 49 -3.05 -9.56 -15.42
C MET A 49 -3.97 -10.56 -14.70
N SER A 50 -3.46 -11.65 -14.12
CA SER A 50 -4.31 -12.70 -13.55
C SER A 50 -4.58 -12.61 -12.06
N LYS A 51 -4.02 -11.63 -11.33
CA LYS A 51 -4.41 -11.36 -9.95
C LYS A 51 -5.46 -10.25 -9.90
N THR A 52 -6.61 -10.49 -10.51
CA THR A 52 -7.78 -9.65 -10.28
C THR A 52 -8.11 -9.68 -8.80
N THR A 53 -7.74 -8.62 -8.10
CA THR A 53 -8.12 -8.46 -6.69
C THR A 53 -9.62 -8.22 -6.64
N THR A 54 -10.35 -9.14 -6.02
CA THR A 54 -11.77 -8.97 -5.76
C THR A 54 -11.95 -8.57 -4.30
N LEU A 55 -12.82 -7.59 -4.05
CA LEU A 55 -13.23 -7.29 -2.69
C LEU A 55 -14.08 -8.45 -2.16
N LYS A 56 -13.61 -9.08 -1.08
CA LYS A 56 -14.28 -10.19 -0.41
C LYS A 56 -14.66 -9.78 1.00
N GLY A 57 -15.75 -10.38 1.51
CA GLY A 57 -16.25 -10.10 2.85
C GLY A 57 -17.25 -8.93 2.87
N GLU A 58 -17.64 -8.54 4.07
CA GLU A 58 -18.65 -7.50 4.30
C GLU A 58 -18.13 -6.45 5.28
N ALA A 59 -18.61 -5.21 5.11
CA ALA A 59 -18.35 -4.16 6.09
C ALA A 59 -19.25 -4.41 7.30
N GLU A 60 -18.63 -4.53 8.47
CA GLU A 60 -19.34 -4.74 9.72
C GLU A 60 -18.74 -3.86 10.83
N ARG A 61 -19.51 -3.71 11.92
CA ARG A 61 -19.01 -3.00 13.11
C ARG A 61 -17.82 -3.73 13.72
N LEU A 62 -16.73 -3.02 14.01
CA LEU A 62 -15.56 -3.56 14.68
C LEU A 62 -15.56 -3.15 16.17
N ASN A 63 -16.24 -3.96 17.00
CA ASN A 63 -16.48 -3.63 18.42
C ASN A 63 -15.20 -3.34 19.21
N LYS A 64 -14.11 -4.09 18.98
CA LYS A 64 -12.82 -3.90 19.68
C LYS A 64 -12.16 -2.53 19.40
N ARG A 65 -12.50 -1.90 18.29
CA ARG A 65 -12.00 -0.59 17.89
C ARG A 65 -13.08 0.50 17.95
N ASN A 66 -14.27 0.14 18.35
CA ASN A 66 -15.44 1.01 18.37
C ASN A 66 -15.73 1.70 17.00
N LEU A 67 -15.41 1.00 15.91
CA LEU A 67 -15.70 1.48 14.57
C LEU A 67 -17.09 1.06 14.14
N SER A 68 -17.89 2.01 13.66
CA SER A 68 -19.21 1.74 13.11
C SER A 68 -19.11 1.00 11.75
N GLU A 69 -20.16 0.28 11.40
CA GLU A 69 -20.31 -0.30 10.06
C GLU A 69 -20.22 0.79 8.98
N LYS A 70 -20.79 1.97 9.24
CA LYS A 70 -20.75 3.12 8.32
C LYS A 70 -19.31 3.52 7.98
N THR A 71 -18.45 3.64 8.97
CA THR A 71 -17.02 3.96 8.76
C THR A 71 -16.29 2.83 8.07
N CYS A 72 -16.55 1.56 8.45
CA CYS A 72 -15.97 0.42 7.75
C CYS A 72 -16.39 0.38 6.27
N ARG A 73 -17.66 0.67 5.97
CA ARG A 73 -18.19 0.76 4.60
C ARG A 73 -17.56 1.90 3.82
N PHE A 74 -17.40 3.07 4.44
CA PHE A 74 -16.77 4.24 3.82
C PHE A 74 -15.34 3.94 3.37
N TYR A 75 -14.52 3.34 4.26
CA TYR A 75 -13.14 2.95 3.96
C TYR A 75 -13.03 1.63 3.18
N ARG A 76 -14.14 0.95 2.93
CA ARG A 76 -14.18 -0.39 2.35
C ARG A 76 -13.37 -1.41 3.15
N ILE A 77 -13.38 -1.27 4.49
CA ILE A 77 -12.80 -2.27 5.40
C ILE A 77 -13.79 -3.42 5.51
N PHE A 78 -13.37 -4.59 5.06
CA PHE A 78 -14.24 -5.77 5.05
C PHE A 78 -13.71 -6.85 5.99
N ARG A 79 -14.66 -7.56 6.60
CA ARG A 79 -14.35 -8.81 7.29
C ARG A 79 -14.65 -9.99 6.38
N ASP A 80 -13.67 -10.85 6.23
CA ASP A 80 -13.75 -12.12 5.51
C ASP A 80 -13.33 -13.23 6.48
N GLY A 81 -14.32 -13.85 7.14
CA GLY A 81 -14.10 -14.83 8.19
C GLY A 81 -13.27 -14.26 9.35
N ASN A 82 -12.06 -14.77 9.50
CA ASN A 82 -11.13 -14.39 10.57
C ASN A 82 -10.13 -13.28 10.18
N THR A 83 -10.29 -12.70 9.00
CA THR A 83 -9.39 -11.67 8.47
C THR A 83 -10.10 -10.32 8.33
N LEU A 84 -9.32 -9.24 8.41
CA LEU A 84 -9.72 -7.91 7.98
C LEU A 84 -9.00 -7.60 6.67
N ARG A 85 -9.72 -7.04 5.74
CA ARG A 85 -9.26 -6.69 4.40
C ARG A 85 -9.29 -5.18 4.22
N PHE A 86 -8.17 -4.62 3.81
CA PHE A 86 -7.95 -3.18 3.58
C PHE A 86 -7.60 -2.98 2.11
N PRO A 87 -8.55 -2.55 1.28
CA PRO A 87 -8.29 -2.34 -0.15
C PRO A 87 -7.48 -1.07 -0.39
N TYR A 88 -6.57 -1.13 -1.34
CA TYR A 88 -5.79 -0.03 -1.84
C TYR A 88 -6.20 0.31 -3.27
N PHE A 89 -6.24 1.58 -3.57
CA PHE A 89 -6.66 2.09 -4.85
C PHE A 89 -5.55 2.97 -5.42
N THR A 90 -5.45 3.01 -6.73
CA THR A 90 -4.62 3.96 -7.45
C THR A 90 -5.17 5.38 -7.27
N SER A 91 -4.42 6.41 -7.67
CA SER A 91 -4.86 7.81 -7.58
C SER A 91 -6.12 8.12 -8.40
N ASP A 92 -6.38 7.35 -9.44
CA ASP A 92 -7.58 7.41 -10.28
C ASP A 92 -8.74 6.53 -9.78
N GLY A 93 -8.60 5.94 -8.58
CA GLY A 93 -9.67 5.21 -7.90
C GLY A 93 -9.87 3.77 -8.34
N VAL A 94 -8.93 3.19 -9.10
CA VAL A 94 -8.97 1.78 -9.50
C VAL A 94 -8.42 0.91 -8.38
N LEU A 95 -9.14 -0.18 -8.05
CA LEU A 95 -8.67 -1.16 -7.07
C LEU A 95 -7.37 -1.81 -7.54
N SER A 96 -6.30 -1.63 -6.78
CA SER A 96 -4.97 -2.18 -7.09
C SER A 96 -4.67 -3.44 -6.31
N GLY A 97 -4.92 -3.43 -5.02
CA GLY A 97 -4.63 -4.57 -4.17
C GLY A 97 -5.37 -4.50 -2.84
N CYS A 98 -5.13 -5.48 -2.01
CA CYS A 98 -5.76 -5.59 -0.71
C CYS A 98 -4.76 -6.11 0.33
N LYS A 99 -4.54 -5.33 1.37
CA LYS A 99 -3.80 -5.77 2.55
C LYS A 99 -4.73 -6.56 3.46
N ILE A 100 -4.28 -7.70 3.93
CA ILE A 100 -5.08 -8.64 4.71
C ILE A 100 -4.41 -8.85 6.06
N LYS A 101 -5.18 -8.67 7.13
CA LYS A 101 -4.72 -8.86 8.51
C LYS A 101 -5.47 -10.01 9.15
N ASN A 102 -4.76 -11.02 9.63
CA ASN A 102 -5.38 -12.11 10.39
C ASN A 102 -5.47 -11.81 11.90
N LYS A 103 -6.04 -12.74 12.69
CA LYS A 103 -6.17 -12.61 14.14
C LYS A 103 -4.83 -12.56 14.89
N GLN A 104 -3.77 -13.16 14.33
CA GLN A 104 -2.41 -13.17 14.86
C GLN A 104 -1.64 -11.89 14.53
N LYS A 105 -2.28 -10.92 13.90
CA LYS A 105 -1.67 -9.67 13.38
C LYS A 105 -0.62 -9.90 12.28
N ILE A 106 -0.68 -11.03 11.58
CA ILE A 106 0.13 -11.29 10.39
C ILE A 106 -0.55 -10.62 9.21
N PHE A 107 0.25 -9.91 8.42
CA PHE A 107 -0.20 -9.22 7.22
C PHE A 107 0.23 -9.98 5.97
N THR A 108 -0.69 -10.11 5.03
CA THR A 108 -0.43 -10.57 3.66
C THR A 108 -1.00 -9.56 2.67
N TYR A 109 -0.66 -9.68 1.40
CA TYR A 109 -1.13 -8.77 0.36
C TYR A 109 -1.61 -9.55 -0.86
N GLU A 110 -2.76 -9.17 -1.41
CA GLU A 110 -3.30 -9.68 -2.68
C GLU A 110 -3.32 -8.56 -3.72
N GLY A 111 -3.04 -8.88 -4.97
CA GLY A 111 -3.02 -7.90 -6.06
C GLY A 111 -1.68 -7.18 -6.19
N VAL A 112 -1.71 -5.98 -6.75
CA VAL A 112 -0.54 -5.15 -7.00
C VAL A 112 -0.40 -4.09 -5.90
N SER A 113 0.81 -3.98 -5.32
CA SER A 113 1.10 -2.92 -4.36
C SER A 113 1.05 -1.56 -5.07
N THR A 114 0.41 -0.59 -4.44
CA THR A 114 0.37 0.79 -4.90
C THR A 114 1.19 1.68 -3.98
N ASP A 115 1.64 2.80 -4.53
CA ASP A 115 2.35 3.82 -3.76
C ASP A 115 1.41 4.80 -3.03
N THR A 116 0.09 4.59 -3.14
CA THR A 116 -0.91 5.46 -2.51
C THR A 116 -1.08 5.16 -1.02
N LEU A 117 -1.53 6.15 -0.28
CA LEU A 117 -1.93 5.99 1.12
C LEU A 117 -3.28 5.26 1.21
N PHE A 118 -3.49 4.52 2.29
CA PHE A 118 -4.81 3.93 2.54
C PHE A 118 -5.86 5.02 2.71
N GLY A 119 -6.97 4.89 2.03
CA GLY A 119 -8.06 5.87 2.06
C GLY A 119 -7.85 7.12 1.19
N GLN A 120 -6.69 7.28 0.54
CA GLN A 120 -6.37 8.47 -0.27
C GLN A 120 -7.44 8.79 -1.32
N HIS A 121 -7.97 7.78 -2.00
CA HIS A 121 -8.99 7.92 -3.05
C HIS A 121 -10.35 8.44 -2.55
N LEU A 122 -10.57 8.49 -1.23
CA LEU A 122 -11.81 8.93 -0.60
C LEU A 122 -11.88 10.44 -0.41
N PHE A 123 -10.77 11.14 -0.56
CA PHE A 123 -10.64 12.55 -0.23
C PHE A 123 -10.10 13.36 -1.42
N PRO A 124 -10.41 14.66 -1.46
CA PRO A 124 -9.82 15.55 -2.45
C PRO A 124 -8.30 15.56 -2.40
N SER A 125 -7.65 15.87 -3.51
CA SER A 125 -6.18 16.01 -3.57
C SER A 125 -5.65 17.34 -3.00
N SER A 126 -6.54 18.20 -2.47
CA SER A 126 -6.18 19.48 -1.87
C SER A 126 -7.18 19.89 -0.82
N GLY A 127 -6.77 20.75 0.12
CA GLY A 127 -7.64 21.26 1.17
C GLY A 127 -6.89 21.92 2.31
N LYS A 128 -7.62 22.25 3.37
CA LYS A 128 -7.02 22.93 4.53
C LYS A 128 -6.09 22.00 5.30
N ARG A 129 -6.46 20.76 5.50
CA ARG A 129 -5.67 19.80 6.29
C ARG A 129 -5.87 18.36 5.87
N ILE A 130 -4.87 17.54 6.10
CA ILE A 130 -4.90 16.08 5.98
C ILE A 130 -4.24 15.47 7.21
N VAL A 131 -4.81 14.40 7.74
CA VAL A 131 -4.26 13.63 8.85
C VAL A 131 -3.68 12.33 8.31
N VAL A 132 -2.44 12.05 8.67
CA VAL A 132 -1.72 10.82 8.30
C VAL A 132 -1.49 10.00 9.55
N THR A 133 -2.04 8.80 9.58
CA THR A 133 -1.86 7.84 10.69
C THR A 133 -0.90 6.73 10.31
N GLU A 134 -0.48 5.94 11.28
CA GLU A 134 0.43 4.83 11.04
C GLU A 134 -0.27 3.64 10.37
N GLY A 135 -1.47 3.31 10.79
CA GLY A 135 -2.19 2.12 10.35
C GLY A 135 -3.62 2.40 9.86
N GLU A 136 -4.15 1.46 9.08
CA GLU A 136 -5.46 1.58 8.41
C GLU A 136 -6.62 1.74 9.41
N LEU A 137 -6.56 0.99 10.52
CA LEU A 137 -7.59 1.08 11.56
C LEU A 137 -7.49 2.39 12.34
N ASP A 138 -6.30 2.99 12.43
CA ASP A 138 -6.11 4.25 13.11
C ASP A 138 -6.69 5.40 12.28
N ALA A 139 -6.50 5.40 10.96
CA ALA A 139 -7.17 6.34 10.05
C ALA A 139 -8.69 6.24 10.17
N ALA A 140 -9.24 5.03 10.16
CA ALA A 140 -10.67 4.82 10.33
C ALA A 140 -11.17 5.27 11.72
N SER A 141 -10.38 5.04 12.78
CA SER A 141 -10.74 5.48 14.14
C SER A 141 -10.73 7.00 14.28
N CYS A 142 -9.76 7.67 13.69
CA CYS A 142 -9.71 9.13 13.64
C CYS A 142 -10.90 9.70 12.87
N TYR A 143 -11.25 9.09 11.74
CA TYR A 143 -12.43 9.50 10.95
C TYR A 143 -13.75 9.27 11.69
N GLU A 144 -13.89 8.17 12.43
CA GLU A 144 -15.07 7.92 13.29
C GLU A 144 -15.25 9.04 14.32
N ALA A 145 -14.14 9.50 14.90
CA ALA A 145 -14.15 10.58 15.90
C ALA A 145 -14.35 11.96 15.28
N MET A 146 -13.84 12.21 14.09
CA MET A 146 -13.88 13.51 13.39
C MET A 146 -14.31 13.35 11.93
N PRO A 147 -15.58 13.04 11.66
CA PRO A 147 -16.07 12.83 10.33
C PRO A 147 -15.88 14.06 9.42
N GLY A 148 -15.52 13.80 8.16
CA GLY A 148 -15.33 14.86 7.16
C GLY A 148 -13.90 15.41 7.06
N TRP A 149 -13.00 15.03 7.94
CA TRP A 149 -11.58 15.34 7.77
C TRP A 149 -10.89 14.27 6.90
N PRO A 150 -10.03 14.64 5.96
CA PRO A 150 -9.18 13.70 5.26
C PRO A 150 -8.28 12.93 6.24
N MET A 151 -8.56 11.63 6.39
CA MET A 151 -7.80 10.72 7.26
C MET A 151 -7.25 9.59 6.41
N VAL A 152 -5.94 9.49 6.32
CA VAL A 152 -5.24 8.48 5.52
C VAL A 152 -4.22 7.76 6.38
N SER A 153 -3.73 6.61 5.95
CA SER A 153 -2.63 5.96 6.65
C SER A 153 -1.51 5.51 5.73
N LEU A 154 -0.33 5.32 6.34
CA LEU A 154 0.82 4.73 5.69
C LEU A 154 0.52 3.27 5.28
N PRO A 155 0.94 2.82 4.08
CA PRO A 155 0.73 1.45 3.65
C PRO A 155 1.64 0.43 4.37
N HIS A 156 2.82 0.86 4.82
CA HIS A 156 3.84 -0.03 5.39
C HIS A 156 4.21 0.30 6.85
N GLY A 157 3.42 1.19 7.51
CA GLY A 157 3.66 1.59 8.89
C GLY A 157 4.87 2.51 9.08
N ALA A 158 5.18 2.87 10.35
CA ALA A 158 6.19 3.86 10.70
C ALA A 158 7.60 3.54 10.18
N ALA A 159 8.01 2.28 10.14
CA ALA A 159 9.35 1.89 9.68
C ALA A 159 9.66 2.31 8.23
N SER A 160 8.65 2.44 7.40
CA SER A 160 8.77 2.87 5.99
C SER A 160 8.25 4.29 5.75
N ALA A 161 7.87 5.02 6.79
CA ALA A 161 7.20 6.32 6.72
C ALA A 161 7.91 7.31 5.80
N LYS A 162 9.24 7.46 5.94
CA LYS A 162 10.03 8.35 5.10
C LYS A 162 9.85 8.07 3.61
N LYS A 163 9.94 6.80 3.21
CA LYS A 163 9.81 6.38 1.80
C LYS A 163 8.38 6.59 1.30
N ASP A 164 7.39 6.23 2.10
CA ASP A 164 5.98 6.37 1.75
C ASP A 164 5.58 7.85 1.63
N VAL A 165 6.01 8.70 2.58
CA VAL A 165 5.79 10.15 2.55
C VAL A 165 6.47 10.81 1.34
N GLN A 166 7.70 10.43 1.00
CA GLN A 166 8.40 10.97 -0.16
C GLN A 166 7.63 10.75 -1.47
N LYS A 167 6.99 9.60 -1.63
CA LYS A 167 6.16 9.31 -2.81
C LYS A 167 4.88 10.14 -2.86
N GLN A 168 4.42 10.64 -1.71
CA GLN A 168 3.18 11.40 -1.55
C GLN A 168 3.38 12.92 -1.44
N ILE A 169 4.59 13.42 -1.67
CA ILE A 169 4.86 14.87 -1.67
C ILE A 169 3.88 15.65 -2.57
N PRO A 170 3.56 15.20 -3.80
CA PRO A 170 2.61 15.91 -4.65
C PRO A 170 1.20 16.02 -4.04
N LEU A 171 0.73 14.98 -3.33
CA LEU A 171 -0.53 15.04 -2.61
C LEU A 171 -0.45 16.04 -1.45
N PHE A 172 0.60 15.97 -0.65
CA PHE A 172 0.75 16.81 0.53
C PHE A 172 0.90 18.29 0.20
N GLN A 173 1.49 18.63 -0.95
CA GLN A 173 1.56 20.02 -1.44
C GLN A 173 0.19 20.63 -1.73
N GLY A 174 -0.85 19.84 -1.90
CA GLY A 174 -2.22 20.30 -2.06
C GLY A 174 -2.90 20.73 -0.75
N TYR A 175 -2.28 20.48 0.42
CA TYR A 175 -2.86 20.80 1.72
C TYR A 175 -2.06 21.89 2.44
N GLU A 176 -2.77 22.78 3.16
CA GLU A 176 -2.14 23.83 3.96
C GLU A 176 -1.49 23.28 5.23
N GLU A 177 -2.06 22.21 5.79
CA GLU A 177 -1.61 21.59 7.04
C GLU A 177 -1.60 20.07 6.92
N ILE A 178 -0.48 19.45 7.31
CA ILE A 178 -0.31 18.01 7.40
C ILE A 178 -0.15 17.65 8.88
N ILE A 179 -1.07 16.84 9.40
CA ILE A 179 -1.06 16.39 10.79
C ILE A 179 -0.59 14.93 10.80
N LEU A 180 0.55 14.66 11.43
CA LEU A 180 1.04 13.31 11.66
C LEU A 180 0.50 12.81 13.00
N PHE A 181 -0.22 11.70 12.95
CA PHE A 181 -0.83 11.09 14.13
C PHE A 181 -0.33 9.62 14.24
N PHE A 182 0.86 9.48 14.80
CA PHE A 182 1.56 8.20 14.94
C PHE A 182 1.57 7.74 16.39
N ASP A 183 1.83 6.46 16.59
CA ASP A 183 1.96 5.87 17.91
C ASP A 183 3.15 6.49 18.68
N SER A 184 3.02 6.62 20.01
CA SER A 184 4.08 7.21 20.86
C SER A 184 5.18 6.21 21.23
N ASP A 185 5.36 5.15 20.43
CA ASP A 185 6.44 4.19 20.59
C ASP A 185 7.74 4.61 19.88
N ASP A 186 8.80 3.78 19.96
CA ASP A 186 10.09 4.08 19.36
C ASP A 186 10.06 4.14 17.82
N ALA A 187 9.11 3.47 17.18
CA ALA A 187 8.95 3.49 15.73
C ALA A 187 8.25 4.76 15.25
N GLY A 188 7.18 5.17 15.94
CA GLY A 188 6.40 6.36 15.60
C GLY A 188 7.09 7.69 15.94
N ARG A 189 8.16 7.67 16.78
CA ARG A 189 8.94 8.86 17.16
C ARG A 189 10.16 9.13 16.29
N LYS A 190 10.56 8.21 15.42
CA LYS A 190 11.70 8.33 14.48
C LYS A 190 11.24 8.93 13.15
#